data_dea50a70703b784a3180bc4e8c79bac7
#
_entry.id   dea50a70703b784a3180bc4e8c79bac7
#
_cell.length_a   1.000
_cell.length_b   1.000
_cell.length_c   1.000
_cell.angle_alpha   90.00
_cell.angle_beta   90.00
_cell.angle_gamma   90.00
#
_symmetry.space_group_name_H-M   'P 1'
#
loop_
_entity.id
_entity.type
_entity.pdbx_description
1 polymer ?
#
loop_
_entity_poly.entity_id
_entity_poly.type
_entity_poly.pdbx_seq_one_letter_code
_entity_poly.pdbx_strand_id
1 'polypeptide(L)'
;MEWIINQLRVHPELAIFLTLFAGFWLGRLKIGKFSLGTVTSVLLVGVLVGQLNITVDGPMKAVFFLLFLFAVGYKVGPQFFRGLKKDGLPQVGFAVLMCIVSLVAPWILAKIMGYHVGEAAGLLAGSQTISAVIGVASDTINQLGISDAQKATFINAIPVAYAVTYIFGT
;
A
#
# COMPACT_ATOMS: atom_id res chain seq x y z
N MET A 1 -24.37 8.02 18.37
CA MET A 1 -23.14 7.54 17.71
C MET A 1 -23.40 6.41 16.73
N GLU A 2 -24.27 5.48 17.07
CA GLU A 2 -24.61 4.33 16.18
C GLU A 2 -25.15 4.73 14.81
N TRP A 3 -25.95 5.80 14.72
CA TRP A 3 -26.45 6.31 13.45
C TRP A 3 -25.31 6.71 12.48
N ILE A 4 -24.27 7.42 12.97
CA ILE A 4 -23.13 7.82 12.15
C ILE A 4 -22.35 6.59 11.67
N ILE A 5 -22.10 5.64 12.56
CA ILE A 5 -21.40 4.39 12.22
C ILE A 5 -22.18 3.60 11.17
N ASN A 6 -23.50 3.54 11.31
CA ASN A 6 -24.36 2.86 10.34
C ASN A 6 -24.32 3.55 8.96
N GLN A 7 -24.32 4.89 8.92
CA GLN A 7 -24.17 5.63 7.66
C GLN A 7 -22.81 5.35 6.99
N LEU A 8 -21.73 5.25 7.75
CA LEU A 8 -20.40 4.92 7.23
C LEU A 8 -20.32 3.48 6.72
N ARG A 9 -21.12 2.55 7.27
CA ARG A 9 -21.20 1.17 6.78
C ARG A 9 -22.03 1.04 5.51
N VAL A 10 -23.09 1.81 5.40
CA VAL A 10 -23.97 1.82 4.21
C VAL A 10 -23.29 2.57 3.06
N HIS A 11 -22.51 3.60 3.38
CA HIS A 11 -21.81 4.47 2.43
C HIS A 11 -20.29 4.44 2.67
N PRO A 12 -19.60 3.35 2.26
CA PRO A 12 -18.15 3.20 2.51
C PRO A 12 -17.31 4.31 1.89
N GLU A 13 -17.79 4.96 0.83
CA GLU A 13 -17.18 6.15 0.23
C GLU A 13 -17.00 7.28 1.25
N LEU A 14 -17.97 7.50 2.14
CA LEU A 14 -17.87 8.52 3.19
C LEU A 14 -16.76 8.18 4.19
N ALA A 15 -16.61 6.90 4.53
CA ALA A 15 -15.54 6.44 5.41
C ALA A 15 -14.15 6.65 4.77
N ILE A 16 -14.03 6.40 3.45
CA ILE A 16 -12.80 6.65 2.71
C ILE A 16 -12.44 8.14 2.75
N PHE A 17 -13.38 9.03 2.39
CA PHE A 17 -13.12 10.46 2.40
C PHE A 17 -12.85 11.01 3.81
N LEU A 18 -13.54 10.52 4.82
CA LEU A 18 -13.28 10.85 6.23
C LEU A 18 -11.86 10.44 6.64
N THR A 19 -11.45 9.23 6.27
CA THR A 19 -10.10 8.71 6.52
C THR A 19 -9.04 9.56 5.84
N LEU A 20 -9.23 9.89 4.57
CA LEU A 20 -8.33 10.75 3.82
C LEU A 20 -8.24 12.14 4.45
N PHE A 21 -9.38 12.76 4.77
CA PHE A 21 -9.43 14.09 5.39
C PHE A 21 -8.68 14.12 6.73
N ALA A 22 -9.05 13.22 7.65
CA ALA A 22 -8.46 13.17 8.97
C ALA A 22 -6.97 12.80 8.92
N GLY A 23 -6.60 11.81 8.09
CA GLY A 23 -5.21 11.39 7.92
C GLY A 23 -4.34 12.46 7.28
N PHE A 24 -4.86 13.18 6.29
CA PHE A 24 -4.15 14.29 5.66
C PHE A 24 -3.96 15.48 6.62
N TRP A 25 -4.97 15.77 7.42
CA TRP A 25 -4.88 16.80 8.45
C TRP A 25 -3.87 16.44 9.54
N LEU A 26 -3.92 15.21 10.07
CA LEU A 26 -2.95 14.70 11.03
C LEU A 26 -1.51 14.67 10.48
N GLY A 27 -1.34 14.28 9.22
CA GLY A 27 -0.03 14.21 8.57
C GLY A 27 0.64 15.55 8.35
N ARG A 28 -0.11 16.65 8.38
CA ARG A 28 0.41 18.03 8.33
C ARG A 28 0.85 18.57 9.68
N LEU A 29 0.42 17.93 10.78
CA LEU A 29 0.81 18.35 12.11
C LEU A 29 2.29 18.01 12.32
N LYS A 30 3.08 19.04 12.62
CA LYS A 30 4.49 18.91 13.00
C LYS A 30 4.59 19.06 14.51
N ILE A 31 5.11 18.06 15.17
CA ILE A 31 5.40 18.10 16.62
C ILE A 31 6.91 18.25 16.78
N GLY A 32 7.38 19.49 16.88
CA GLY A 32 8.79 19.80 16.91
C GLY A 32 9.49 19.48 15.57
N LYS A 33 10.50 18.62 15.60
CA LYS A 33 11.23 18.16 14.41
C LYS A 33 10.62 16.91 13.77
N PHE A 34 9.61 16.30 14.40
CA PHE A 34 8.99 15.05 13.95
C PHE A 34 7.70 15.32 13.17
N SER A 35 7.54 14.66 12.04
CA SER A 35 6.32 14.64 11.23
C SER A 35 6.02 13.21 10.83
N LEU A 36 4.81 12.75 11.12
CA LEU A 36 4.36 11.41 10.71
C LEU A 36 4.26 11.23 9.19
N GLY A 37 4.19 12.33 8.45
CA GLY A 37 3.92 12.31 7.02
C GLY A 37 2.48 11.93 6.69
N THR A 38 2.02 12.32 5.51
CA THR A 38 0.61 12.14 5.10
C THR A 38 0.22 10.67 4.90
N VAL A 39 1.10 9.86 4.32
CA VAL A 39 0.81 8.45 4.02
C VAL A 39 0.64 7.65 5.31
N THR A 40 1.59 7.77 6.24
CA THR A 40 1.54 7.07 7.54
C THR A 40 0.31 7.48 8.35
N SER A 41 0.00 8.78 8.36
CA SER A 41 -1.17 9.30 9.08
C SER A 41 -2.48 8.79 8.51
N VAL A 42 -2.62 8.74 7.18
CA VAL A 42 -3.80 8.17 6.51
C VAL A 42 -3.94 6.67 6.82
N LEU A 43 -2.83 5.92 6.84
CA LEU A 43 -2.84 4.51 7.23
C LEU A 43 -3.31 4.32 8.67
N LEU A 44 -2.78 5.09 9.62
CA LEU A 44 -3.18 4.99 11.03
C LEU A 44 -4.67 5.32 11.22
N VAL A 45 -5.15 6.41 10.60
CA VAL A 45 -6.58 6.74 10.63
C VAL A 45 -7.41 5.66 9.95
N GLY A 46 -6.93 5.09 8.84
CA GLY A 46 -7.59 3.98 8.14
C GLY A 46 -7.73 2.74 9.02
N VAL A 47 -6.69 2.39 9.79
CA VAL A 47 -6.76 1.29 10.77
C VAL A 47 -7.81 1.56 11.84
N LEU A 48 -7.89 2.80 12.36
CA LEU A 48 -8.89 3.18 13.36
C LEU A 48 -10.31 3.13 12.79
N VAL A 49 -10.53 3.69 11.61
CA VAL A 49 -11.84 3.67 10.93
C VAL A 49 -12.23 2.24 10.54
N GLY A 50 -11.25 1.41 10.17
CA GLY A 50 -11.47 -0.01 9.83
C GLY A 50 -11.99 -0.84 11.02
N GLN A 51 -11.72 -0.45 12.28
CA GLN A 51 -12.30 -1.11 13.46
C GLN A 51 -13.83 -1.01 13.53
N LEU A 52 -14.43 -0.10 12.76
CA LEU A 52 -15.88 0.05 12.66
C LEU A 52 -16.54 -1.03 11.78
N ASN A 53 -15.79 -2.02 11.30
CA ASN A 53 -16.26 -3.09 10.39
C ASN A 53 -16.91 -2.54 9.12
N ILE A 54 -16.24 -1.56 8.49
CA ILE A 54 -16.66 -0.98 7.21
C ILE A 54 -16.04 -1.82 6.09
N THR A 55 -16.88 -2.38 5.24
CA THR A 55 -16.43 -3.16 4.07
C THR A 55 -16.46 -2.29 2.82
N VAL A 56 -15.32 -2.16 2.16
CA VAL A 56 -15.22 -1.51 0.85
C VAL A 56 -15.29 -2.59 -0.22
N ASP A 57 -16.18 -2.44 -1.19
CA ASP A 57 -16.37 -3.41 -2.27
C ASP A 57 -15.19 -3.46 -3.25
N GLY A 58 -15.05 -4.59 -3.96
CA GLY A 58 -13.94 -4.84 -4.88
C GLY A 58 -13.83 -3.82 -6.01
N PRO A 59 -14.92 -3.50 -6.74
CA PRO A 59 -14.91 -2.49 -7.79
C PRO A 59 -14.41 -1.12 -7.33
N MET A 60 -14.83 -0.66 -6.17
CA MET A 60 -14.40 0.62 -5.61
C MET A 60 -12.89 0.62 -5.31
N LYS A 61 -12.36 -0.46 -4.70
CA LYS A 61 -10.92 -0.63 -4.48
C LYS A 61 -10.15 -0.58 -5.79
N ALA A 62 -10.63 -1.27 -6.83
CA ALA A 62 -10.01 -1.29 -8.14
C ALA A 62 -9.94 0.10 -8.79
N VAL A 63 -11.04 0.87 -8.71
CA VAL A 63 -11.07 2.24 -9.25
C VAL A 63 -10.05 3.13 -8.55
N PHE A 64 -10.02 3.16 -7.22
CA PHE A 64 -9.04 3.97 -6.48
C PHE A 64 -7.60 3.53 -6.76
N PHE A 65 -7.37 2.22 -6.90
CA PHE A 65 -6.06 1.70 -7.25
C PHE A 65 -5.62 2.13 -8.66
N LEU A 66 -6.50 2.04 -9.65
CA LEU A 66 -6.22 2.51 -11.02
C LEU A 66 -5.96 4.01 -11.08
N LEU A 67 -6.74 4.82 -10.34
CA LEU A 67 -6.50 6.26 -10.20
C LEU A 67 -5.14 6.56 -9.59
N PHE A 68 -4.73 5.80 -8.58
CA PHE A 68 -3.40 5.91 -7.99
C PHE A 68 -2.30 5.61 -9.01
N LEU A 69 -2.41 4.48 -9.73
CA LEU A 69 -1.45 4.12 -10.76
C LEU A 69 -1.38 5.18 -11.89
N PHE A 70 -2.53 5.69 -12.31
CA PHE A 70 -2.61 6.76 -13.30
C PHE A 70 -1.89 8.03 -12.80
N ALA A 71 -2.17 8.46 -11.58
CA ALA A 71 -1.56 9.65 -11.00
C ALA A 71 -0.03 9.54 -10.90
N VAL A 72 0.47 8.37 -10.47
CA VAL A 72 1.91 8.09 -10.41
C VAL A 72 2.51 8.09 -11.81
N GLY A 73 1.91 7.37 -12.76
CA GLY A 73 2.38 7.31 -14.14
C GLY A 73 2.39 8.68 -14.81
N TYR A 74 1.35 9.46 -14.64
CA TYR A 74 1.25 10.83 -15.17
C TYR A 74 2.36 11.74 -14.62
N LYS A 75 2.62 11.66 -13.32
CA LYS A 75 3.65 12.48 -12.67
C LYS A 75 5.07 12.07 -13.07
N VAL A 76 5.36 10.77 -13.11
CA VAL A 76 6.72 10.23 -13.30
C VAL A 76 7.05 10.02 -14.78
N GLY A 77 6.06 9.73 -15.64
CA GLY A 77 6.26 9.42 -17.05
C GLY A 77 7.14 10.41 -17.81
N PRO A 78 6.85 11.73 -17.78
CA PRO A 78 7.67 12.71 -18.49
C PRO A 78 9.13 12.78 -18.01
N GLN A 79 9.36 12.52 -16.71
CA GLN A 79 10.72 12.51 -16.13
C GLN A 79 11.47 11.25 -16.57
N PHE A 80 10.80 10.10 -16.59
CA PHE A 80 11.33 8.84 -17.06
C PHE A 80 11.84 8.95 -18.51
N PHE A 81 10.99 9.43 -19.44
CA PHE A 81 11.36 9.56 -20.84
C PHE A 81 12.48 10.58 -21.07
N ARG A 82 12.55 11.65 -20.27
CA ARG A 82 13.66 12.61 -20.33
C ARG A 82 14.97 12.01 -19.84
N GLY A 83 14.94 11.25 -18.75
CA GLY A 83 16.11 10.53 -18.23
C GLY A 83 16.63 9.50 -19.21
N LEU A 84 15.72 8.75 -19.83
CA LEU A 84 16.06 7.70 -20.80
C LEU A 84 16.82 8.24 -22.02
N LYS A 85 16.53 9.47 -22.47
CA LYS A 85 17.21 10.12 -23.61
C LYS A 85 18.63 10.55 -23.30
N LYS A 86 18.97 10.84 -22.05
CA LYS A 86 20.26 11.42 -21.67
C LYS A 86 21.29 10.37 -21.26
N ASP A 87 20.93 9.42 -20.41
CA ASP A 87 21.82 8.39 -19.87
C ASP A 87 21.13 7.01 -19.80
N GLY A 88 20.32 6.68 -20.82
CA GLY A 88 19.29 5.65 -20.73
C GLY A 88 19.79 4.26 -20.40
N LEU A 89 20.80 3.77 -21.10
CA LEU A 89 21.19 2.36 -21.01
C LEU A 89 21.77 1.97 -19.63
N PRO A 90 22.73 2.74 -19.04
CA PRO A 90 23.22 2.45 -17.69
C PRO A 90 22.13 2.58 -16.61
N GLN A 91 21.23 3.58 -16.73
CA GLN A 91 20.15 3.79 -15.78
C GLN A 91 19.11 2.65 -15.82
N VAL A 92 18.77 2.17 -17.02
CA VAL A 92 17.88 1.02 -17.19
C VAL A 92 18.52 -0.24 -16.60
N GLY A 93 19.79 -0.50 -16.88
CA GLY A 93 20.51 -1.64 -16.31
C GLY A 93 20.54 -1.60 -14.79
N PHE A 94 20.83 -0.44 -14.20
CA PHE A 94 20.80 -0.26 -12.76
C PHE A 94 19.39 -0.42 -12.17
N ALA A 95 18.37 0.14 -12.82
CA ALA A 95 16.99 -0.01 -12.39
C ALA A 95 16.53 -1.48 -12.39
N VAL A 96 16.85 -2.23 -13.45
CA VAL A 96 16.55 -3.68 -13.54
C VAL A 96 17.24 -4.44 -12.42
N LEU A 97 18.54 -4.16 -12.18
CA LEU A 97 19.28 -4.78 -11.08
C LEU A 97 18.61 -4.48 -9.73
N MET A 98 18.27 -3.22 -9.48
CA MET A 98 17.60 -2.82 -8.24
C MET A 98 16.23 -3.48 -8.08
N CYS A 99 15.44 -3.60 -9.14
CA CYS A 99 14.17 -4.31 -9.11
C CYS A 99 14.34 -5.79 -8.74
N ILE A 100 15.34 -6.46 -9.32
CA ILE A 100 15.64 -7.86 -9.02
C ILE A 100 16.07 -8.01 -7.55
N VAL A 101 17.01 -7.20 -7.09
CA VAL A 101 17.50 -7.25 -5.70
C VAL A 101 16.39 -6.94 -4.71
N SER A 102 15.58 -5.91 -4.97
CA SER A 102 14.46 -5.52 -4.12
C SER A 102 13.38 -6.59 -4.02
N LEU A 103 13.19 -7.41 -5.04
CA LEU A 103 12.24 -8.51 -5.03
C LEU A 103 12.83 -9.77 -4.37
N VAL A 104 14.07 -10.11 -4.72
CA VAL A 104 14.71 -11.36 -4.28
C VAL A 104 15.07 -11.32 -2.80
N ALA A 105 15.55 -10.19 -2.27
CA ALA A 105 15.95 -10.09 -0.88
C ALA A 105 14.78 -10.34 0.11
N PRO A 106 13.62 -9.68 0.01
CA PRO A 106 12.47 -9.98 0.85
C PRO A 106 11.91 -11.39 0.63
N TRP A 107 11.98 -11.92 -0.60
CA TRP A 107 11.54 -13.28 -0.90
C TRP A 107 12.42 -14.33 -0.20
N ILE A 108 13.75 -14.18 -0.24
CA ILE A 108 14.67 -15.07 0.47
C ILE A 108 14.41 -14.99 1.98
N LEU A 109 14.29 -13.77 2.52
CA LEU A 109 14.02 -13.57 3.95
C LEU A 109 12.71 -14.21 4.37
N ALA A 110 11.65 -14.05 3.59
CA ALA A 110 10.36 -14.68 3.84
C ALA A 110 10.46 -16.21 3.86
N LYS A 111 11.25 -16.80 2.96
CA LYS A 111 11.51 -18.25 2.93
C LYS A 111 12.25 -18.73 4.17
N ILE A 112 13.28 -18.01 4.60
CA ILE A 112 14.07 -18.34 5.79
C ILE A 112 13.21 -18.26 7.07
N MET A 113 12.37 -17.21 7.16
CA MET A 113 11.52 -16.96 8.32
C MET A 113 10.21 -17.76 8.32
N GLY A 114 9.91 -18.47 7.23
CA GLY A 114 8.66 -19.23 7.10
C GLY A 114 7.42 -18.38 6.89
N TYR A 115 7.57 -17.15 6.40
CA TYR A 115 6.46 -16.25 6.15
C TYR A 115 5.66 -16.68 4.92
N HIS A 116 4.36 -16.48 4.95
CA HIS A 116 3.50 -16.70 3.79
C HIS A 116 3.47 -15.49 2.84
N VAL A 117 2.83 -15.66 1.69
CA VAL A 117 2.84 -14.69 0.57
C VAL A 117 2.36 -13.31 1.01
N GLY A 118 1.34 -13.22 1.87
CA GLY A 118 0.80 -11.95 2.35
C GLY A 118 1.82 -11.16 3.17
N GLU A 119 2.49 -11.82 4.12
CA GLU A 119 3.54 -11.21 4.93
C GLU A 119 4.72 -10.78 4.06
N ALA A 120 5.17 -11.65 3.14
CA ALA A 120 6.26 -11.33 2.22
C ALA A 120 5.96 -10.11 1.35
N ALA A 121 4.73 -10.01 0.83
CA ALA A 121 4.28 -8.85 0.05
C ALA A 121 4.24 -7.58 0.90
N GLY A 122 3.76 -7.66 2.14
CA GLY A 122 3.75 -6.54 3.07
C GLY A 122 5.15 -6.06 3.44
N LEU A 123 6.09 -7.00 3.71
CA LEU A 123 7.49 -6.69 3.96
C LEU A 123 8.14 -5.97 2.77
N LEU A 124 7.92 -6.47 1.56
CA LEU A 124 8.41 -5.82 0.34
C LEU A 124 7.84 -4.41 0.19
N ALA A 125 6.53 -4.29 0.30
CA ALA A 125 5.82 -3.02 0.15
C ALA A 125 6.30 -1.96 1.15
N GLY A 126 6.44 -2.34 2.42
CA GLY A 126 6.83 -1.43 3.49
C GLY A 126 8.31 -1.05 3.42
N SER A 127 9.21 -2.01 3.25
CA SER A 127 10.65 -1.76 3.19
C SER A 127 11.05 -0.85 2.02
N GLN A 128 10.31 -0.90 0.91
CA GLN A 128 10.54 -0.06 -0.27
C GLN A 128 9.62 1.17 -0.33
N THR A 129 8.73 1.33 0.67
CA THR A 129 7.72 2.40 0.71
C THR A 129 6.82 2.44 -0.53
N ILE A 130 6.52 1.27 -1.11
CA ILE A 130 5.73 1.11 -2.34
C ILE A 130 4.35 0.56 -2.02
N SER A 131 3.41 1.43 -1.67
CA SER A 131 2.02 1.06 -1.34
C SER A 131 1.27 0.36 -2.49
N ALA A 132 1.70 0.57 -3.75
CA ALA A 132 1.13 -0.11 -4.92
C ALA A 132 1.23 -1.64 -4.84
N VAL A 133 2.26 -2.17 -4.20
CA VAL A 133 2.45 -3.61 -4.00
C VAL A 133 1.29 -4.23 -3.22
N ILE A 134 0.69 -3.49 -2.28
CA ILE A 134 -0.47 -3.97 -1.49
C ILE A 134 -1.64 -4.33 -2.42
N GLY A 135 -1.96 -3.44 -3.37
CA GLY A 135 -3.02 -3.68 -4.33
C GLY A 135 -2.72 -4.85 -5.26
N VAL A 136 -1.54 -4.84 -5.88
CA VAL A 136 -1.11 -5.91 -6.80
C VAL A 136 -1.08 -7.28 -6.11
N ALA A 137 -0.53 -7.35 -4.90
CA ALA A 137 -0.48 -8.59 -4.14
C ALA A 137 -1.88 -9.09 -3.76
N SER A 138 -2.77 -8.19 -3.32
CA SER A 138 -4.15 -8.55 -2.98
C SER A 138 -4.90 -9.11 -4.18
N ASP A 139 -4.77 -8.46 -5.34
CA ASP A 139 -5.41 -8.93 -6.58
C ASP A 139 -4.84 -10.29 -7.01
N THR A 140 -3.53 -10.47 -6.92
CA THR A 140 -2.86 -11.73 -7.25
C THR A 140 -3.32 -12.85 -6.31
N ILE A 141 -3.39 -12.61 -4.99
CA ILE A 141 -3.85 -13.58 -4.00
C ILE A 141 -5.30 -13.99 -4.27
N ASN A 142 -6.16 -13.04 -4.67
CA ASN A 142 -7.55 -13.34 -5.03
C ASN A 142 -7.69 -14.30 -6.23
N GLN A 143 -6.70 -14.31 -7.13
CA GLN A 143 -6.68 -15.19 -8.30
C GLN A 143 -6.08 -16.57 -7.99
N LEU A 144 -5.50 -16.79 -6.82
CA LEU A 144 -4.95 -18.11 -6.45
C LEU A 144 -6.08 -19.14 -6.27
N GLY A 145 -5.82 -20.37 -6.66
CA GLY A 145 -6.72 -21.53 -6.48
C GLY A 145 -6.75 -22.08 -5.06
N ILE A 146 -6.73 -21.22 -4.02
CA ILE A 146 -6.76 -21.59 -2.60
C ILE A 146 -8.12 -21.22 -1.98
N SER A 147 -8.40 -21.71 -0.76
CA SER A 147 -9.66 -21.40 -0.08
C SER A 147 -9.81 -19.92 0.24
N ASP A 148 -11.07 -19.43 0.26
CA ASP A 148 -11.33 -18.02 0.56
C ASP A 148 -10.87 -17.60 1.96
N ALA A 149 -10.88 -18.52 2.92
CA ALA A 149 -10.34 -18.30 4.26
C ALA A 149 -8.82 -18.06 4.23
N GLN A 150 -8.08 -18.81 3.41
CA GLN A 150 -6.64 -18.61 3.23
C GLN A 150 -6.33 -17.30 2.50
N LYS A 151 -7.13 -16.96 1.45
CA LYS A 151 -7.00 -15.67 0.76
C LYS A 151 -7.17 -14.51 1.74
N ALA A 152 -8.23 -14.55 2.56
CA ALA A 152 -8.49 -13.53 3.56
C ALA A 152 -7.34 -13.41 4.58
N THR A 153 -6.79 -14.53 5.04
CA THR A 153 -5.65 -14.54 5.96
C THR A 153 -4.43 -13.86 5.34
N PHE A 154 -4.09 -14.19 4.10
CA PHE A 154 -2.94 -13.62 3.40
C PHE A 154 -3.13 -12.12 3.13
N ILE A 155 -4.31 -11.71 2.65
CA ILE A 155 -4.61 -10.30 2.36
C ILE A 155 -4.58 -9.46 3.63
N ASN A 156 -5.13 -9.97 4.74
CA ASN A 156 -5.14 -9.25 6.02
C ASN A 156 -3.74 -9.10 6.64
N ALA A 157 -2.80 -9.98 6.32
CA ALA A 157 -1.42 -9.89 6.79
C ALA A 157 -0.61 -8.79 6.05
N ILE A 158 -0.97 -8.46 4.81
CA ILE A 158 -0.22 -7.46 3.99
C ILE A 158 -0.11 -6.11 4.71
N PRO A 159 -1.22 -5.45 5.14
CA PRO A 159 -1.12 -4.12 5.75
C PRO A 159 -0.38 -4.14 7.08
N VAL A 160 -0.44 -5.25 7.82
CA VAL A 160 0.28 -5.38 9.10
C VAL A 160 1.80 -5.42 8.86
N ALA A 161 2.26 -6.31 7.99
CA ALA A 161 3.67 -6.41 7.62
C ALA A 161 4.19 -5.12 6.96
N TYR A 162 3.36 -4.48 6.12
CA TYR A 162 3.63 -3.18 5.53
C TYR A 162 3.86 -2.10 6.60
N ALA A 163 2.94 -1.96 7.56
CA ALA A 163 3.03 -0.92 8.58
C ALA A 163 4.31 -1.05 9.43
N VAL A 164 4.68 -2.29 9.79
CA VAL A 164 5.89 -2.55 10.57
C VAL A 164 7.16 -2.16 9.82
N THR A 165 7.26 -2.53 8.55
CA THR A 165 8.49 -2.29 7.75
C THR A 165 8.55 -0.89 7.15
N TYR A 166 7.41 -0.22 6.95
CA TYR A 166 7.35 1.15 6.41
C TYR A 166 8.10 2.16 7.28
N ILE A 167 8.06 2.00 8.60
CA ILE A 167 8.76 2.91 9.54
C ILE A 167 10.27 2.88 9.31
N PHE A 168 10.82 1.74 8.88
CA PHE A 168 12.25 1.56 8.63
C PHE A 168 12.64 1.85 7.17
N GLY A 169 11.67 1.93 6.26
CA GLY A 169 11.88 2.23 4.84
C GLY A 169 11.91 3.73 4.52
N THR A 170 11.48 4.56 5.45
CA THR A 170 11.52 6.03 5.38
C THR A 170 12.66 6.55 6.22
#